data_f7ec355466c19e5a60304af78ab5aaf9
#
_entry.id   f7ec355466c19e5a60304af78ab5aaf9
#
_cell.length_a   1.000
_cell.length_b   1.000
_cell.length_c   1.000
_cell.angle_alpha   90.00
_cell.angle_beta   90.00
_cell.angle_gamma   90.00
#
_symmetry.space_group_name_H-M   'P 1'
#
loop_
_entity.id
_entity.type
_entity.pdbx_description
1 polymer ?
#
loop_
_entity_poly.entity_id
_entity_poly.type
_entity_poly.pdbx_seq_one_letter_code
_entity_poly.pdbx_strand_id
1 'polypeptide(L)'
;LGPDDAVVMIHGVNPWGMAYWRRQNESNVDLNRNWGRDERRDVPATIGYVALHQVLVPGGAAPPMPESLLNVTRAMIDEHGYQWVKSAVSSGQYSHPDGLYFGGDRTEESNRRLAEIVEPRLADADEVLVVDLHTGHGAFGTYTLLSHVPEDHPDDAWLRDVFDPERIECTSAPDATTGPKHGQIASGLGSLVPGATWRTVTMAVGTVCDSRMFLNVRAEHWVHLHGDRSEPEHARSVWADRCGSSPEEP
;
A
#
# COMPACT_ATOMS: atom_id res chain seq x y z
N LEU A 1 -3.39 27.49 -10.40
CA LEU A 1 -1.98 27.36 -10.72
C LEU A 1 -1.48 28.70 -11.24
N GLY A 2 -0.36 29.16 -10.69
CA GLY A 2 0.36 30.34 -11.18
C GLY A 2 1.19 30.02 -12.44
N PRO A 3 1.86 31.06 -13.01
CA PRO A 3 2.68 30.88 -14.22
C PRO A 3 3.90 29.98 -14.00
N ASP A 4 4.36 29.86 -12.75
CA ASP A 4 5.53 29.07 -12.35
C ASP A 4 5.16 27.71 -11.76
N ASP A 5 3.85 27.38 -11.67
CA ASP A 5 3.37 26.12 -11.14
C ASP A 5 3.27 25.06 -12.26
N ALA A 6 3.58 23.81 -11.92
CA ALA A 6 3.40 22.67 -12.81
C ALA A 6 2.71 21.49 -12.11
N VAL A 7 1.97 20.70 -12.87
CA VAL A 7 1.38 19.44 -12.40
C VAL A 7 1.90 18.30 -13.25
N VAL A 8 2.43 17.27 -12.58
CA VAL A 8 2.80 15.99 -13.20
C VAL A 8 1.78 14.94 -12.75
N MET A 9 1.03 14.38 -13.68
CA MET A 9 0.05 13.32 -13.42
C MET A 9 0.58 11.99 -13.92
N ILE A 10 0.74 11.04 -13.02
CA ILE A 10 1.16 9.67 -13.34
C ILE A 10 -0.05 8.75 -13.21
N HIS A 11 -0.48 8.20 -14.34
CA HIS A 11 -1.57 7.23 -14.36
C HIS A 11 -1.01 5.81 -14.44
N GLY A 12 -1.30 5.02 -13.40
CA GLY A 12 -0.96 3.60 -13.41
C GLY A 12 0.52 3.28 -13.23
N VAL A 13 1.05 3.52 -12.04
CA VAL A 13 2.43 3.14 -11.68
C VAL A 13 2.69 1.64 -11.88
N ASN A 14 1.67 0.80 -11.68
CA ASN A 14 1.69 -0.63 -11.95
C ASN A 14 0.78 -0.99 -13.15
N PRO A 15 1.23 -0.82 -14.40
CA PRO A 15 0.38 -1.08 -15.57
C PRO A 15 -0.02 -2.56 -15.70
N TRP A 16 0.86 -3.50 -15.33
CA TRP A 16 0.52 -4.90 -15.30
C TRP A 16 -0.55 -5.20 -14.24
N GLY A 17 -0.37 -4.72 -13.01
CA GLY A 17 -1.35 -4.87 -11.95
C GLY A 17 -2.71 -4.26 -12.31
N MET A 18 -2.72 -3.12 -12.99
CA MET A 18 -3.97 -2.53 -13.52
C MET A 18 -4.66 -3.45 -14.54
N ALA A 19 -3.91 -4.03 -15.46
CA ALA A 19 -4.46 -4.94 -16.47
C ALA A 19 -5.02 -6.24 -15.85
N TYR A 20 -4.37 -6.73 -14.79
CA TYR A 20 -4.74 -7.98 -14.12
C TYR A 20 -5.51 -7.78 -12.81
N TRP A 21 -5.83 -6.54 -12.48
CA TRP A 21 -6.57 -6.18 -11.27
C TRP A 21 -5.87 -6.65 -9.99
N ARG A 22 -4.59 -6.37 -9.92
CA ARG A 22 -3.74 -6.75 -8.78
C ARG A 22 -3.01 -5.56 -8.18
N ARG A 23 -2.77 -5.64 -6.88
CA ARG A 23 -1.89 -4.72 -6.17
C ARG A 23 -0.42 -4.92 -6.58
N GLN A 24 0.04 -6.18 -6.61
CA GLN A 24 1.41 -6.55 -6.96
C GLN A 24 1.62 -6.51 -8.48
N ASN A 25 2.88 -6.40 -8.90
CA ASN A 25 3.27 -6.52 -10.29
C ASN A 25 3.40 -8.00 -10.73
N GLU A 26 3.90 -8.24 -11.94
CA GLU A 26 4.13 -9.57 -12.54
C GLU A 26 5.11 -10.46 -11.75
N SER A 27 5.99 -9.86 -10.97
CA SER A 27 6.95 -10.55 -10.10
C SER A 27 6.42 -10.72 -8.66
N ASN A 28 5.13 -10.52 -8.43
CA ASN A 28 4.48 -10.47 -7.12
C ASN A 28 5.05 -9.40 -6.18
N VAL A 29 5.67 -8.35 -6.70
CA VAL A 29 6.25 -7.25 -5.91
C VAL A 29 5.22 -6.15 -5.70
N ASP A 30 5.06 -5.73 -4.44
CA ASP A 30 4.35 -4.50 -4.09
C ASP A 30 5.28 -3.30 -4.38
N LEU A 31 5.00 -2.56 -5.46
CA LEU A 31 5.84 -1.44 -5.89
C LEU A 31 5.95 -0.35 -4.81
N ASN A 32 4.92 -0.21 -3.96
CA ASN A 32 4.92 0.73 -2.83
C ASN A 32 5.59 0.16 -1.56
N ARG A 33 6.42 -0.89 -1.71
CA ARG A 33 7.38 -1.46 -0.75
C ARG A 33 8.77 -1.61 -1.35
N ASN A 34 8.90 -1.25 -2.63
CA ASN A 34 10.08 -1.58 -3.46
C ASN A 34 10.99 -0.36 -3.75
N TRP A 35 10.58 0.88 -3.45
CA TRP A 35 11.39 2.05 -3.76
C TRP A 35 12.77 1.98 -3.09
N GLY A 36 13.83 2.25 -3.86
CA GLY A 36 15.21 2.20 -3.36
C GLY A 36 15.63 0.80 -2.89
N ARG A 37 15.11 -0.26 -3.48
CA ARG A 37 15.38 -1.62 -3.01
C ARG A 37 16.83 -2.06 -3.20
N ASP A 38 17.48 -1.58 -4.25
CA ASP A 38 18.89 -1.90 -4.52
C ASP A 38 19.82 -1.33 -3.45
N GLU A 39 19.48 -0.18 -2.86
CA GLU A 39 20.22 0.47 -1.78
C GLU A 39 19.89 -0.11 -0.39
N ARG A 40 18.80 -0.85 -0.28
CA ARG A 40 18.26 -1.40 0.98
C ARG A 40 18.23 -2.93 0.98
N ARG A 41 19.31 -3.58 0.56
CA ARG A 41 19.36 -5.04 0.45
C ARG A 41 19.27 -5.77 1.79
N ASP A 42 19.77 -5.17 2.84
CA ASP A 42 19.88 -5.75 4.19
C ASP A 42 18.65 -5.42 5.09
N VAL A 43 17.43 -5.36 4.52
CA VAL A 43 16.24 -5.23 5.34
C VAL A 43 16.00 -6.53 6.10
N PRO A 44 15.98 -6.51 7.43
CA PRO A 44 15.73 -7.71 8.22
C PRO A 44 14.38 -8.34 7.89
N ALA A 45 14.30 -9.67 7.98
CA ALA A 45 13.03 -10.36 7.90
C ALA A 45 12.06 -9.83 8.97
N THR A 46 10.84 -9.50 8.56
CA THR A 46 9.79 -9.08 9.48
C THR A 46 9.31 -10.31 10.27
N ILE A 47 9.79 -10.46 11.50
CA ILE A 47 9.52 -11.66 12.34
C ILE A 47 8.02 -11.95 12.42
N GLY A 48 7.21 -10.90 12.61
CA GLY A 48 5.76 -11.05 12.66
C GLY A 48 5.17 -11.58 11.34
N TYR A 49 5.70 -11.16 10.17
CA TYR A 49 5.25 -11.70 8.89
C TYR A 49 5.58 -13.18 8.74
N VAL A 50 6.79 -13.59 9.11
CA VAL A 50 7.21 -15.01 9.08
C VAL A 50 6.27 -15.89 9.89
N ALA A 51 5.86 -15.43 11.07
CA ALA A 51 4.92 -16.16 11.94
C ALA A 51 3.51 -16.27 11.31
N LEU A 52 3.10 -15.28 10.51
CA LEU A 52 1.78 -15.22 9.90
C LEU A 52 1.73 -15.77 8.47
N HIS A 53 2.86 -15.99 7.81
CA HIS A 53 2.93 -16.27 6.38
C HIS A 53 2.00 -17.40 5.93
N GLN A 54 2.00 -18.55 6.61
CA GLN A 54 1.16 -19.70 6.24
C GLN A 54 -0.36 -19.42 6.34
N VAL A 55 -0.74 -18.47 7.20
CA VAL A 55 -2.15 -18.06 7.34
C VAL A 55 -2.51 -16.99 6.31
N LEU A 56 -1.56 -16.12 5.99
CA LEU A 56 -1.73 -15.08 4.97
C LEU A 56 -1.75 -15.66 3.56
N VAL A 57 -0.93 -16.69 3.31
CA VAL A 57 -0.75 -17.35 2.01
C VAL A 57 -0.96 -18.86 2.19
N PRO A 58 -2.17 -19.30 2.52
CA PRO A 58 -2.43 -20.74 2.70
C PRO A 58 -2.37 -21.45 1.36
N GLY A 59 -1.69 -22.58 1.33
CA GLY A 59 -1.80 -23.55 0.24
C GLY A 59 -3.17 -24.25 0.25
N GLY A 60 -3.46 -24.99 -0.81
CA GLY A 60 -4.66 -25.83 -0.86
C GLY A 60 -5.48 -25.68 -2.14
N ALA A 61 -6.48 -26.56 -2.29
CA ALA A 61 -7.30 -26.66 -3.48
C ALA A 61 -8.56 -25.77 -3.47
N ALA A 62 -8.77 -25.00 -2.40
CA ALA A 62 -9.93 -24.13 -2.23
C ALA A 62 -9.52 -22.76 -1.70
N PRO A 63 -10.28 -21.68 -2.00
CA PRO A 63 -10.03 -20.36 -1.43
C PRO A 63 -10.00 -20.41 0.11
N PRO A 64 -9.12 -19.59 0.71
CA PRO A 64 -8.94 -19.60 2.17
C PRO A 64 -10.18 -19.08 2.89
N MET A 65 -10.65 -19.84 3.86
CA MET A 65 -11.78 -19.43 4.70
C MET A 65 -11.40 -18.26 5.61
N PRO A 66 -12.27 -17.24 5.75
CA PRO A 66 -12.03 -16.08 6.61
C PRO A 66 -11.75 -16.47 8.07
N GLU A 67 -12.43 -17.48 8.59
CA GLU A 67 -12.36 -17.92 9.99
C GLU A 67 -10.95 -18.37 10.40
N SER A 68 -10.21 -19.00 9.50
CA SER A 68 -8.83 -19.42 9.77
C SER A 68 -7.92 -18.23 10.06
N LEU A 69 -8.06 -17.16 9.26
CA LEU A 69 -7.33 -15.93 9.46
C LEU A 69 -7.76 -15.22 10.74
N LEU A 70 -9.07 -15.05 10.94
CA LEU A 70 -9.63 -14.32 12.09
C LEU A 70 -9.21 -14.95 13.42
N ASN A 71 -9.21 -16.28 13.53
CA ASN A 71 -8.80 -16.97 14.74
C ASN A 71 -7.31 -16.77 15.06
N VAL A 72 -6.43 -16.92 14.06
CA VAL A 72 -4.99 -16.70 14.26
C VAL A 72 -4.70 -15.22 14.53
N THR A 73 -5.31 -14.31 13.78
CA THR A 73 -5.12 -12.87 14.00
C THR A 73 -5.57 -12.45 15.39
N ARG A 74 -6.70 -12.99 15.89
CA ARG A 74 -7.16 -12.71 17.26
C ARG A 74 -6.16 -13.18 18.30
N ALA A 75 -5.67 -14.41 18.19
CA ALA A 75 -4.65 -14.94 19.11
C ALA A 75 -3.37 -14.09 19.10
N MET A 76 -2.92 -13.66 17.93
CA MET A 76 -1.75 -12.77 17.79
C MET A 76 -2.01 -11.36 18.37
N ILE A 77 -3.23 -10.83 18.23
CA ILE A 77 -3.60 -9.55 18.85
C ILE A 77 -3.60 -9.68 20.37
N ASP A 78 -4.13 -10.77 20.90
CA ASP A 78 -4.16 -11.04 22.35
C ASP A 78 -2.74 -11.17 22.94
N GLU A 79 -1.80 -11.74 22.19
CA GLU A 79 -0.41 -11.94 22.61
C GLU A 79 0.47 -10.70 22.41
N HIS A 80 0.36 -10.02 21.27
CA HIS A 80 1.32 -8.98 20.84
C HIS A 80 0.69 -7.60 20.71
N GLY A 81 -0.63 -7.50 20.71
CA GLY A 81 -1.37 -6.26 20.46
C GLY A 81 -1.68 -5.99 18.97
N TYR A 82 -2.73 -5.21 18.75
CA TYR A 82 -3.26 -4.91 17.41
C TYR A 82 -2.22 -4.24 16.49
N GLN A 83 -1.48 -3.26 16.98
CA GLN A 83 -0.50 -2.51 16.18
C GLN A 83 0.66 -3.40 15.71
N TRP A 84 1.08 -4.35 16.53
CA TRP A 84 2.09 -5.32 16.14
C TRP A 84 1.62 -6.20 14.98
N VAL A 85 0.42 -6.76 15.07
CA VAL A 85 -0.15 -7.61 14.00
C VAL A 85 -0.32 -6.80 12.71
N LYS A 86 -0.84 -5.61 12.81
CA LYS A 86 -1.03 -4.70 11.68
C LYS A 86 0.29 -4.37 10.98
N SER A 87 1.32 -4.04 11.76
CA SER A 87 2.66 -3.78 11.25
C SER A 87 3.27 -5.04 10.63
N ALA A 88 3.16 -6.19 11.30
CA ALA A 88 3.64 -7.48 10.80
C ALA A 88 3.07 -7.81 9.41
N VAL A 89 1.79 -7.51 9.19
CA VAL A 89 1.13 -7.80 7.92
C VAL A 89 1.47 -6.78 6.83
N SER A 90 1.39 -5.46 7.13
CA SER A 90 1.29 -4.42 6.09
C SER A 90 2.54 -3.55 5.89
N SER A 91 3.55 -3.63 6.76
CA SER A 91 4.78 -2.79 6.64
C SER A 91 5.63 -3.10 5.42
N GLY A 92 5.41 -4.25 4.81
CA GLY A 92 6.24 -4.82 3.76
C GLY A 92 7.14 -5.92 4.30
N GLN A 93 7.45 -6.90 3.46
CA GLN A 93 8.35 -8.00 3.80
C GLN A 93 9.25 -8.35 2.61
N TYR A 94 10.39 -8.97 2.87
CA TYR A 94 11.45 -9.21 1.89
C TYR A 94 11.99 -10.64 1.94
N SER A 95 11.28 -11.54 2.63
CA SER A 95 11.71 -12.94 2.85
C SER A 95 10.85 -13.98 2.16
N HIS A 96 9.63 -13.63 1.73
CA HIS A 96 8.67 -14.54 1.12
C HIS A 96 8.20 -13.98 -0.23
N PRO A 97 8.86 -14.39 -1.34
CA PRO A 97 8.52 -13.88 -2.69
C PRO A 97 7.08 -14.20 -3.14
N ASP A 98 6.50 -15.27 -2.60
CA ASP A 98 5.12 -15.68 -2.80
C ASP A 98 4.13 -14.97 -1.87
N GLY A 99 4.62 -14.10 -0.98
CA GLY A 99 3.83 -13.49 0.09
C GLY A 99 3.15 -12.18 -0.31
N LEU A 100 2.16 -11.78 0.49
CA LEU A 100 1.56 -10.46 0.43
C LEU A 100 2.60 -9.37 0.79
N TYR A 101 2.49 -8.20 0.18
CA TYR A 101 3.34 -7.03 0.44
C TYR A 101 4.85 -7.30 0.27
N PHE A 102 5.21 -8.24 -0.59
CA PHE A 102 6.61 -8.50 -0.91
C PHE A 102 7.25 -7.29 -1.58
N GLY A 103 8.34 -6.81 -1.00
CA GLY A 103 9.05 -5.61 -1.47
C GLY A 103 10.14 -5.88 -2.51
N GLY A 104 10.25 -7.14 -3.01
CA GLY A 104 11.23 -7.51 -4.01
C GLY A 104 12.64 -7.76 -3.46
N ASP A 105 13.52 -8.23 -4.30
CA ASP A 105 14.96 -8.43 -4.06
C ASP A 105 15.82 -7.38 -4.78
N ARG A 106 15.22 -6.61 -5.69
CA ARG A 106 15.83 -5.51 -6.45
C ARG A 106 14.77 -4.44 -6.72
N THR A 107 15.20 -3.26 -7.17
CA THR A 107 14.27 -2.22 -7.62
C THR A 107 13.60 -2.65 -8.93
N GLU A 108 12.27 -2.65 -8.95
CA GLU A 108 11.46 -3.03 -10.09
C GLU A 108 11.50 -1.98 -11.21
N GLU A 109 11.30 -2.44 -12.45
CA GLU A 109 11.35 -1.59 -13.65
C GLU A 109 10.35 -0.42 -13.57
N SER A 110 9.13 -0.66 -13.07
CA SER A 110 8.14 0.41 -12.90
C SER A 110 8.64 1.55 -12.02
N ASN A 111 9.33 1.25 -10.91
CA ASN A 111 9.89 2.26 -10.02
C ASN A 111 11.09 2.99 -10.67
N ARG A 112 11.93 2.28 -11.41
CA ARG A 112 13.02 2.92 -12.19
C ARG A 112 12.45 3.87 -13.25
N ARG A 113 11.46 3.42 -14.02
CA ARG A 113 10.81 4.27 -15.03
C ARG A 113 10.11 5.48 -14.43
N LEU A 114 9.47 5.29 -13.28
CA LEU A 114 8.86 6.40 -12.56
C LEU A 114 9.91 7.46 -12.18
N ALA A 115 11.05 7.04 -11.64
CA ALA A 115 12.17 7.95 -11.34
C ALA A 115 12.65 8.70 -12.60
N GLU A 116 12.95 7.98 -13.69
CA GLU A 116 13.38 8.55 -14.98
C GLU A 116 12.38 9.57 -15.57
N ILE A 117 11.08 9.37 -15.31
CA ILE A 117 10.03 10.28 -15.78
C ILE A 117 9.94 11.52 -14.88
N VAL A 118 10.03 11.35 -13.56
CA VAL A 118 9.75 12.39 -12.58
C VAL A 118 10.96 13.30 -12.37
N GLU A 119 12.15 12.75 -12.22
CA GLU A 119 13.37 13.48 -11.90
C GLU A 119 13.61 14.70 -12.83
N PRO A 120 13.65 14.55 -14.17
CA PRO A 120 13.93 15.69 -15.07
C PRO A 120 12.79 16.72 -15.08
N ARG A 121 11.59 16.38 -14.65
CA ARG A 121 10.43 17.28 -14.60
C ARG A 121 10.38 18.12 -13.33
N LEU A 122 11.07 17.67 -12.30
CA LEU A 122 11.11 18.32 -10.98
C LEU A 122 12.49 18.91 -10.68
N ALA A 123 13.48 18.79 -11.58
CA ALA A 123 14.87 19.17 -11.34
C ALA A 123 15.05 20.64 -10.90
N ASP A 124 14.19 21.55 -11.40
CA ASP A 124 14.23 22.98 -11.09
C ASP A 124 13.13 23.40 -10.09
N ALA A 125 12.44 22.44 -9.45
CA ALA A 125 11.38 22.77 -8.51
C ALA A 125 11.95 23.16 -7.13
N ASP A 126 11.48 24.27 -6.58
CA ASP A 126 11.78 24.68 -5.20
C ASP A 126 10.93 23.95 -4.16
N GLU A 127 9.66 23.68 -4.51
CA GLU A 127 8.70 22.97 -3.65
C GLU A 127 7.96 21.90 -4.46
N VAL A 128 7.77 20.73 -3.85
CA VAL A 128 7.03 19.61 -4.45
C VAL A 128 6.02 19.07 -3.44
N LEU A 129 4.77 18.98 -3.86
CA LEU A 129 3.73 18.23 -3.15
C LEU A 129 3.40 16.96 -3.93
N VAL A 130 3.59 15.80 -3.31
CA VAL A 130 3.13 14.51 -3.85
C VAL A 130 1.82 14.12 -3.20
N VAL A 131 0.80 13.90 -4.03
CA VAL A 131 -0.47 13.29 -3.62
C VAL A 131 -0.53 11.89 -4.22
N ASP A 132 -0.31 10.88 -3.38
CA ASP A 132 -0.36 9.47 -3.77
C ASP A 132 -1.78 8.92 -3.59
N LEU A 133 -2.46 8.63 -4.71
CA LEU A 133 -3.85 8.21 -4.71
C LEU A 133 -4.00 6.71 -4.51
N HIS A 134 -4.64 6.33 -3.43
CA HIS A 134 -4.95 4.94 -3.07
C HIS A 134 -6.45 4.71 -2.94
N THR A 135 -6.87 3.45 -3.03
CA THR A 135 -8.24 3.02 -2.73
C THR A 135 -8.23 1.88 -1.70
N GLY A 136 -9.36 1.66 -1.02
CA GLY A 136 -9.55 0.50 -0.15
C GLY A 136 -9.57 0.78 1.36
N HIS A 137 -9.38 2.02 1.80
CA HIS A 137 -9.35 2.36 3.22
C HIS A 137 -10.51 3.29 3.61
N GLY A 138 -11.37 2.83 4.51
CA GLY A 138 -12.49 3.59 5.03
C GLY A 138 -13.83 3.37 4.29
N ALA A 139 -14.89 4.05 4.75
CA ALA A 139 -16.23 3.93 4.19
C ALA A 139 -16.31 4.42 2.74
N PHE A 140 -17.15 3.78 1.94
CA PHE A 140 -17.34 4.12 0.53
C PHE A 140 -17.65 5.62 0.34
N GLY A 141 -16.94 6.24 -0.60
CA GLY A 141 -17.13 7.65 -0.95
C GLY A 141 -16.52 8.65 0.02
N THR A 142 -15.86 8.20 1.09
CA THR A 142 -15.04 9.05 1.96
C THR A 142 -13.58 9.05 1.50
N TYR A 143 -12.77 9.95 2.07
CA TYR A 143 -11.31 9.89 1.92
C TYR A 143 -10.63 10.29 3.20
N THR A 144 -9.42 9.78 3.39
CA THR A 144 -8.49 10.14 4.45
C THR A 144 -7.16 10.54 3.84
N LEU A 145 -6.54 11.58 4.36
CA LEU A 145 -5.21 12.04 3.98
C LEU A 145 -4.21 11.54 5.02
N LEU A 146 -3.38 10.58 4.63
CA LEU A 146 -2.38 10.00 5.53
C LEU A 146 -1.10 10.85 5.47
N SER A 147 -0.81 11.54 6.57
CA SER A 147 0.45 12.26 6.79
C SER A 147 1.53 11.28 7.25
N HIS A 148 2.71 11.35 6.64
CA HIS A 148 3.85 10.47 6.95
C HIS A 148 4.88 11.12 7.87
N VAL A 149 4.60 12.32 8.34
CA VAL A 149 5.41 13.03 9.32
C VAL A 149 4.70 13.11 10.68
N PRO A 150 5.41 13.27 11.80
CA PRO A 150 4.80 13.48 13.11
C PRO A 150 3.92 14.73 13.17
N GLU A 151 2.92 14.74 14.05
CA GLU A 151 1.97 15.87 14.19
C GLU A 151 2.64 17.20 14.60
N ASP A 152 3.81 17.15 15.22
CA ASP A 152 4.61 18.33 15.60
C ASP A 152 5.57 18.78 14.48
N HIS A 153 5.58 18.11 13.34
CA HIS A 153 6.42 18.48 12.21
C HIS A 153 5.84 19.69 11.46
N PRO A 154 6.69 20.65 11.00
CA PRO A 154 6.21 21.80 10.23
C PRO A 154 5.38 21.45 9.00
N ASP A 155 5.68 20.33 8.33
CA ASP A 155 4.92 19.88 7.16
C ASP A 155 3.53 19.36 7.53
N ASP A 156 3.31 18.80 8.72
CA ASP A 156 1.96 18.45 9.18
C ASP A 156 1.09 19.70 9.37
N ALA A 157 1.65 20.74 9.99
CA ALA A 157 0.98 22.03 10.14
C ALA A 157 0.63 22.64 8.77
N TRP A 158 1.55 22.56 7.80
CA TRP A 158 1.31 23.03 6.44
C TRP A 158 0.21 22.21 5.74
N LEU A 159 0.20 20.88 5.88
CA LEU A 159 -0.85 20.03 5.33
C LEU A 159 -2.22 20.38 5.89
N ARG A 160 -2.32 20.66 7.20
CA ARG A 160 -3.56 21.06 7.86
C ARG A 160 -4.05 22.48 7.50
N ASP A 161 -3.17 23.33 6.98
CA ASP A 161 -3.55 24.64 6.44
C ASP A 161 -4.06 24.53 5.00
N VAL A 162 -3.52 23.61 4.23
CA VAL A 162 -3.86 23.41 2.79
C VAL A 162 -5.06 22.50 2.59
N PHE A 163 -5.20 21.45 3.40
CA PHE A 163 -6.26 20.46 3.31
C PHE A 163 -7.21 20.56 4.52
N ASP A 164 -8.37 19.90 4.41
CA ASP A 164 -9.30 19.75 5.53
C ASP A 164 -8.61 18.99 6.68
N PRO A 165 -8.35 19.63 7.83
CA PRO A 165 -7.62 19.02 8.94
C PRO A 165 -8.35 17.83 9.56
N GLU A 166 -9.70 17.75 9.44
CA GLU A 166 -10.50 16.62 9.92
C GLU A 166 -10.28 15.36 9.08
N ARG A 167 -9.68 15.50 7.90
CA ARG A 167 -9.36 14.39 7.00
C ARG A 167 -7.91 13.90 7.14
N ILE A 168 -7.09 14.59 7.90
CA ILE A 168 -5.67 14.25 8.06
C ILE A 168 -5.48 13.30 9.24
N GLU A 169 -4.86 12.15 8.96
CA GLU A 169 -4.42 11.16 9.94
C GLU A 169 -2.90 11.02 9.90
N CYS A 170 -2.25 11.18 11.03
CA CYS A 170 -0.81 10.94 11.16
C CYS A 170 -0.53 9.43 11.28
N THR A 171 0.26 8.86 10.36
CA THR A 171 0.58 7.43 10.36
C THR A 171 1.49 6.97 11.49
N SER A 172 2.12 7.91 12.21
CA SER A 172 2.93 7.64 13.41
C SER A 172 2.14 7.74 14.71
N ALA A 173 0.88 8.18 14.69
CA ALA A 173 0.04 8.23 15.87
C ALA A 173 -0.20 6.82 16.46
N PRO A 174 -0.30 6.66 17.79
CA PRO A 174 -0.49 5.35 18.42
C PRO A 174 -1.76 4.63 18.01
N ASP A 175 -2.79 5.37 17.65
CA ASP A 175 -4.10 4.90 17.19
C ASP A 175 -4.27 4.92 15.67
N ALA A 176 -3.20 5.27 14.93
CA ALA A 176 -3.25 5.35 13.48
C ALA A 176 -3.80 4.07 12.83
N THR A 177 -4.66 4.26 11.83
CA THR A 177 -5.22 3.13 11.06
C THR A 177 -4.19 2.45 10.18
N THR A 178 -3.04 3.12 9.92
CA THR A 178 -1.90 2.55 9.18
C THR A 178 -0.59 2.92 9.83
N GLY A 179 0.33 1.96 9.98
CA GLY A 179 1.66 2.19 10.55
C GLY A 179 2.73 2.52 9.50
N PRO A 180 3.96 2.80 9.95
CA PRO A 180 5.11 3.05 9.07
C PRO A 180 5.36 1.90 8.10
N LYS A 181 5.78 2.24 6.90
CA LYS A 181 6.05 1.28 5.82
C LYS A 181 7.42 1.56 5.20
N HIS A 182 8.05 0.52 4.70
CA HIS A 182 9.33 0.63 4.01
C HIS A 182 9.13 0.71 2.49
N GLY A 183 10.00 1.46 1.81
CA GLY A 183 10.03 1.49 0.35
C GLY A 183 8.81 2.10 -0.31
N GLN A 184 8.19 3.08 0.32
CA GLN A 184 7.07 3.82 -0.26
C GLN A 184 7.55 4.74 -1.39
N ILE A 185 6.77 4.79 -2.46
CA ILE A 185 7.06 5.58 -3.65
C ILE A 185 7.01 7.08 -3.32
N ALA A 186 5.95 7.55 -2.69
CA ALA A 186 5.76 8.97 -2.41
C ALA A 186 6.91 9.56 -1.60
N SER A 187 7.32 8.88 -0.53
CA SER A 187 8.47 9.30 0.28
C SER A 187 9.79 9.15 -0.46
N GLY A 188 9.92 8.12 -1.29
CA GLY A 188 11.14 7.82 -2.02
C GLY A 188 11.43 8.80 -3.16
N LEU A 189 10.39 9.32 -3.81
CA LEU A 189 10.53 10.33 -4.87
C LEU A 189 11.28 11.58 -4.40
N GLY A 190 11.20 11.93 -3.09
CA GLY A 190 11.94 13.06 -2.51
C GLY A 190 13.45 12.96 -2.64
N SER A 191 14.00 11.74 -2.76
CA SER A 191 15.44 11.56 -2.96
C SER A 191 15.92 11.97 -4.35
N LEU A 192 15.02 12.14 -5.33
CA LEU A 192 15.38 12.51 -6.70
C LEU A 192 15.72 14.00 -6.83
N VAL A 193 15.18 14.86 -5.97
CA VAL A 193 15.37 16.31 -6.01
C VAL A 193 15.70 16.81 -4.61
N PRO A 194 16.91 16.55 -4.11
CA PRO A 194 17.28 16.82 -2.71
C PRO A 194 17.33 18.32 -2.35
N GLY A 195 17.30 19.20 -3.35
CA GLY A 195 17.27 20.66 -3.16
C GLY A 195 15.87 21.23 -2.91
N ALA A 196 14.80 20.49 -3.26
CA ALA A 196 13.44 20.95 -3.12
C ALA A 196 12.87 20.72 -1.71
N THR A 197 11.97 21.58 -1.29
CA THR A 197 11.10 21.29 -0.13
C THR A 197 10.08 20.25 -0.54
N TRP A 198 10.13 19.07 0.06
CA TRP A 198 9.35 17.91 -0.34
C TRP A 198 8.28 17.56 0.68
N ARG A 199 7.03 17.57 0.25
CA ARG A 199 5.88 17.17 1.08
C ARG A 199 5.12 16.04 0.43
N THR A 200 4.66 15.10 1.22
CA THR A 200 3.91 13.94 0.73
C THR A 200 2.66 13.70 1.55
N VAL A 201 1.59 13.32 0.87
CA VAL A 201 0.36 12.85 1.50
C VAL A 201 -0.19 11.68 0.69
N THR A 202 -0.64 10.63 1.37
CA THR A 202 -1.40 9.57 0.70
C THR A 202 -2.89 9.84 0.86
N MET A 203 -3.60 10.04 -0.24
CA MET A 203 -5.05 10.15 -0.25
C MET A 203 -5.66 8.75 -0.40
N ALA A 204 -6.18 8.21 0.69
CA ALA A 204 -6.86 6.92 0.71
C ALA A 204 -8.36 7.11 0.51
N VAL A 205 -8.88 6.72 -0.65
CA VAL A 205 -10.31 6.78 -0.97
C VAL A 205 -11.00 5.52 -0.47
N GLY A 206 -11.99 5.68 0.40
CA GLY A 206 -12.71 4.60 1.05
C GLY A 206 -13.57 3.78 0.09
N THR A 207 -13.55 2.48 0.27
CA THR A 207 -14.36 1.50 -0.48
C THR A 207 -15.10 0.57 0.47
N VAL A 208 -14.37 -0.11 1.37
CA VAL A 208 -14.91 -0.99 2.42
C VAL A 208 -14.08 -0.86 3.69
N CYS A 209 -14.56 -1.42 4.79
CA CYS A 209 -13.78 -1.47 6.03
C CYS A 209 -12.50 -2.30 5.86
N ASP A 210 -11.48 -1.97 6.65
CA ASP A 210 -10.12 -2.56 6.55
C ASP A 210 -10.09 -4.08 6.63
N SER A 211 -10.89 -4.67 7.50
CA SER A 211 -10.95 -6.13 7.63
C SER A 211 -11.49 -6.79 6.36
N ARG A 212 -12.49 -6.20 5.71
CA ARG A 212 -13.04 -6.70 4.45
C ARG A 212 -12.04 -6.53 3.31
N MET A 213 -11.42 -5.36 3.21
CA MET A 213 -10.39 -5.09 2.23
C MET A 213 -9.25 -6.12 2.34
N PHE A 214 -8.77 -6.39 3.56
CA PHE A 214 -7.70 -7.35 3.79
C PHE A 214 -8.09 -8.79 3.39
N LEU A 215 -9.31 -9.22 3.70
CA LEU A 215 -9.82 -10.52 3.26
C LEU A 215 -9.89 -10.64 1.74
N ASN A 216 -10.29 -9.56 1.06
CA ASN A 216 -10.35 -9.52 -0.41
C ASN A 216 -8.95 -9.63 -1.03
N VAL A 217 -7.97 -8.86 -0.52
CA VAL A 217 -6.56 -8.94 -0.95
C VAL A 217 -6.01 -10.35 -0.79
N ARG A 218 -6.31 -11.00 0.35
CA ARG A 218 -5.88 -12.38 0.62
C ARG A 218 -6.52 -13.38 -0.34
N ALA A 219 -7.80 -13.24 -0.62
CA ALA A 219 -8.52 -14.12 -1.53
C ALA A 219 -8.03 -13.95 -2.98
N GLU A 220 -7.85 -12.71 -3.44
CA GLU A 220 -7.25 -12.42 -4.76
C GLU A 220 -5.86 -13.05 -4.89
N HIS A 221 -5.05 -12.89 -3.86
CA HIS A 221 -3.68 -13.42 -3.86
C HIS A 221 -3.67 -14.96 -3.95
N TRP A 222 -4.57 -15.64 -3.23
CA TRP A 222 -4.74 -17.09 -3.36
C TRP A 222 -5.15 -17.49 -4.79
N VAL A 223 -6.09 -16.76 -5.41
CA VAL A 223 -6.50 -17.00 -6.80
C VAL A 223 -5.32 -16.83 -7.76
N HIS A 224 -4.44 -15.87 -7.51
CA HIS A 224 -3.25 -15.67 -8.31
C HIS A 224 -2.28 -16.86 -8.24
N LEU A 225 -2.07 -17.41 -7.05
CA LEU A 225 -1.09 -18.48 -6.84
C LEU A 225 -1.64 -19.87 -7.21
N HIS A 226 -2.92 -20.11 -6.96
CA HIS A 226 -3.50 -21.47 -6.98
C HIS A 226 -4.80 -21.58 -7.77
N GLY A 227 -5.46 -20.45 -8.04
CA GLY A 227 -6.79 -20.44 -8.64
C GLY A 227 -6.79 -20.41 -10.17
N ASP A 228 -7.99 -20.53 -10.72
CA ASP A 228 -8.28 -20.33 -12.12
C ASP A 228 -9.23 -19.14 -12.26
N ARG A 229 -8.78 -18.06 -12.90
CA ARG A 229 -9.57 -16.84 -13.10
C ARG A 229 -10.76 -17.02 -14.06
N SER A 230 -10.83 -18.13 -14.79
CA SER A 230 -11.99 -18.48 -15.60
C SER A 230 -13.15 -19.04 -14.78
N GLU A 231 -12.87 -19.53 -13.56
CA GLU A 231 -13.90 -19.98 -12.64
C GLU A 231 -14.67 -18.79 -12.04
N PRO A 232 -16.01 -18.78 -12.08
CA PRO A 232 -16.81 -17.63 -11.63
C PRO A 232 -16.58 -17.21 -10.17
N GLU A 233 -16.29 -18.16 -9.28
CA GLU A 233 -16.01 -17.89 -7.87
C GLU A 233 -14.64 -17.18 -7.70
N HIS A 234 -13.63 -17.66 -8.43
CA HIS A 234 -12.30 -17.05 -8.42
C HIS A 234 -12.32 -15.64 -9.06
N ALA A 235 -13.05 -15.49 -10.16
CA ALA A 235 -13.23 -14.19 -10.80
C ALA A 235 -13.91 -13.17 -9.85
N ARG A 236 -14.91 -13.60 -9.07
CA ARG A 236 -15.55 -12.76 -8.05
C ARG A 236 -14.58 -12.29 -6.96
N SER A 237 -13.67 -13.17 -6.50
CA SER A 237 -12.66 -12.79 -5.51
C SER A 237 -11.73 -11.69 -6.02
N VAL A 238 -11.26 -11.79 -7.27
CA VAL A 238 -10.44 -10.77 -7.93
C VAL A 238 -11.21 -9.45 -8.08
N TRP A 239 -12.50 -9.55 -8.46
CA TRP A 239 -13.33 -8.36 -8.65
C TRP A 239 -13.63 -7.66 -7.32
N ALA A 240 -13.87 -8.41 -6.25
CA ALA A 240 -14.13 -7.88 -4.91
C ALA A 240 -12.91 -7.12 -4.35
N ASP A 241 -11.69 -7.58 -4.63
CA ASP A 241 -10.46 -6.87 -4.24
C ASP A 241 -10.41 -5.49 -4.90
N ARG A 242 -10.68 -5.40 -6.19
CA ARG A 242 -10.66 -4.15 -6.93
C ARG A 242 -11.77 -3.17 -6.51
N CYS A 243 -12.98 -3.64 -6.38
CA CYS A 243 -14.15 -2.78 -6.19
C CYS A 243 -14.46 -2.51 -4.72
N GLY A 244 -13.80 -3.23 -3.81
CA GLY A 244 -13.99 -3.09 -2.37
C GLY A 244 -15.36 -3.51 -1.87
N SER A 245 -16.28 -3.94 -2.75
CA SER A 245 -17.60 -4.42 -2.36
C SER A 245 -17.95 -5.67 -3.15
N SER A 246 -18.48 -6.69 -2.47
CA SER A 246 -19.42 -7.57 -3.15
C SER A 246 -20.57 -6.69 -3.63
N PRO A 247 -21.10 -6.85 -4.85
CA PRO A 247 -22.42 -6.36 -5.12
C PRO A 247 -23.31 -6.96 -4.03
N GLU A 248 -24.01 -6.12 -3.28
CA GLU A 248 -25.10 -6.59 -2.46
C GLU A 248 -25.98 -7.39 -3.40
N GLU A 249 -26.18 -8.65 -3.11
CA GLU A 249 -27.20 -9.42 -3.80
C GLU A 249 -28.50 -8.69 -3.59
N PRO A 250 -29.31 -8.50 -4.65
CA PRO A 250 -30.57 -7.79 -4.57
C PRO A 250 -31.55 -8.49 -3.62
#